data_0d821f64e6111374a5ab6ba0d8afc2f2
#
_entry.id   0d821f64e6111374a5ab6ba0d8afc2f2
#
_cell.length_a   1.000
_cell.length_b   1.000
_cell.length_c   1.000
_cell.angle_alpha   90.00
_cell.angle_beta   90.00
_cell.angle_gamma   90.00
#
_symmetry.space_group_name_H-M   'P 1'
#
loop_
_entity.id
_entity.type
_entity.pdbx_description
1 polymer ?
#
loop_
_entity_poly.entity_id
_entity_poly.type
_entity_poly.pdbx_seq_one_letter_code
_entity_poly.pdbx_strand_id
1 'polypeptide(L)'
;MKNIKNKKINNNKIKNKYLINNIINKIKKEKNNIKIKEGFFQDKDFFSPTYINLNNPKFLEIDNYFYSGIIITNYFRENNDLILKSLLDTNINMNISIFYEKCDTSKVIKELTYNIGNVGAELKQFNDNRQDIDIAAFTYNDAKYIRKEIQINNEEMYFLYIYLNLFSEDKKELKYNIEKIEGILQSRGLQTRRSTFREEQLFISCLPLQENKKEIKTVAKRNILTSGLISTYPFISSSIFDENGIYIGDNMYNNSLVLIDRYDTNKYKNANMCIFGTSGAGKSFCTKLIILRNVLLGIEQYVIDPEREYQSLAKNLDSTVIKLGPTSENYINVFDIRKENIEENEHGYLATKIGKLIGFFNLIFGELNEEEKAILEEKIIQVYKIKKINFNDKSLYNKNKKFKSTKDMPILEDFYNILNDEKTKKFKIKLIPFIKGSLKFFNNYTNIELNKKLIIADVYELGEENMKFGMYLFVELFWDKIKINRKIKKAIYLDEIWRLIGVTSNKDVAKFIYKIFKTIRKYGGSSVAITQDISDLFSLDNGAYGKSILNNSSIKTFFSLEEENIKLLSQYSNISEKEKIEIKSLRRGECLTFVGDEHILIKINASDFEKKIIEEKNN
;
A
#
# COMPACT_ATOMS: atom_id res chain seq x y z
N MET A 1 -51.47 5.18 30.35
CA MET A 1 -50.05 4.74 30.17
C MET A 1 -49.05 5.87 29.86
N LYS A 2 -49.42 7.09 29.48
CA LYS A 2 -48.47 8.20 29.26
C LYS A 2 -47.88 8.85 30.53
N ASN A 3 -48.57 8.81 31.66
CA ASN A 3 -48.12 9.48 32.89
C ASN A 3 -47.09 8.66 33.72
N ILE A 4 -46.92 7.38 33.44
CA ILE A 4 -45.93 6.52 34.18
C ILE A 4 -44.55 6.59 33.51
N LYS A 5 -44.47 6.80 32.20
CA LYS A 5 -43.18 6.97 31.48
C LYS A 5 -42.49 8.30 31.80
N ASN A 6 -43.24 9.37 31.95
CA ASN A 6 -42.65 10.69 32.28
C ASN A 6 -42.10 10.79 33.71
N LYS A 7 -42.65 10.04 34.68
CA LYS A 7 -42.09 9.99 36.04
C LYS A 7 -40.78 9.19 36.14
N LYS A 8 -40.64 8.11 35.33
CA LYS A 8 -39.38 7.34 35.29
C LYS A 8 -38.21 8.10 34.60
N ILE A 9 -38.49 8.90 33.58
CA ILE A 9 -37.48 9.70 32.87
C ILE A 9 -36.99 10.87 33.74
N ASN A 10 -37.89 11.52 34.51
CA ASN A 10 -37.46 12.55 35.45
C ASN A 10 -36.67 12.01 36.64
N ASN A 11 -37.02 10.87 37.18
CA ASN A 11 -36.25 10.25 38.27
C ASN A 11 -34.85 9.79 37.86
N ASN A 12 -34.67 9.36 36.62
CA ASN A 12 -33.31 9.02 36.11
C ASN A 12 -32.45 10.26 35.85
N LYS A 13 -33.03 11.37 35.37
CA LYS A 13 -32.30 12.64 35.23
C LYS A 13 -31.88 13.23 36.58
N ILE A 14 -32.72 13.11 37.60
CA ILE A 14 -32.41 13.56 38.97
C ILE A 14 -31.35 12.65 39.60
N LYS A 15 -31.45 11.33 39.45
CA LYS A 15 -30.40 10.39 39.92
C LYS A 15 -29.05 10.62 39.25
N ASN A 16 -29.00 10.84 37.94
CA ASN A 16 -27.75 11.13 37.23
C ASN A 16 -27.14 12.48 37.64
N LYS A 17 -27.96 13.50 37.91
CA LYS A 17 -27.50 14.79 38.40
C LYS A 17 -26.93 14.69 39.82
N TYR A 18 -27.51 13.83 40.69
CA TYR A 18 -26.98 13.52 42.03
C TYR A 18 -25.68 12.70 41.97
N LEU A 19 -25.55 11.74 41.04
CA LEU A 19 -24.32 10.98 40.83
C LEU A 19 -23.17 11.86 40.34
N ILE A 20 -23.45 12.72 39.37
CA ILE A 20 -22.47 13.66 38.82
C ILE A 20 -22.02 14.66 39.91
N ASN A 21 -22.94 15.21 40.69
CA ASN A 21 -22.58 16.11 41.79
C ASN A 21 -21.82 15.40 42.91
N ASN A 22 -22.10 14.15 43.20
CA ASN A 22 -21.34 13.36 44.17
C ASN A 22 -19.93 13.02 43.68
N ILE A 23 -19.76 12.73 42.38
CA ILE A 23 -18.45 12.55 41.75
C ILE A 23 -17.65 13.85 41.77
N ILE A 24 -18.27 14.98 41.39
CA ILE A 24 -17.63 16.29 41.44
C ILE A 24 -17.23 16.67 42.88
N ASN A 25 -18.10 16.40 43.86
CA ASN A 25 -17.81 16.68 45.27
C ASN A 25 -16.72 15.73 45.84
N LYS A 26 -16.67 14.48 45.38
CA LYS A 26 -15.62 13.53 45.73
C LYS A 26 -14.25 13.96 45.14
N ILE A 27 -14.24 14.36 43.88
CA ILE A 27 -13.07 14.92 43.20
C ILE A 27 -12.61 16.22 43.90
N LYS A 28 -13.54 17.12 44.28
CA LYS A 28 -13.22 18.33 45.03
C LYS A 28 -12.68 18.05 46.45
N LYS A 29 -13.14 16.98 47.10
CA LYS A 29 -12.68 16.57 48.43
C LYS A 29 -11.30 15.91 48.38
N GLU A 30 -11.02 15.11 47.36
CA GLU A 30 -9.68 14.53 47.13
C GLU A 30 -8.64 15.57 46.73
N LYS A 31 -9.03 16.62 45.96
CA LYS A 31 -8.16 17.77 45.60
C LYS A 31 -7.71 18.60 46.82
N ASN A 32 -8.50 18.65 47.88
CA ASN A 32 -8.14 19.42 49.09
C ASN A 32 -7.15 18.68 49.99
N ASN A 33 -6.80 17.45 49.73
CA ASN A 33 -5.92 16.64 50.57
C ASN A 33 -4.49 16.46 50.09
N ILE A 34 -4.16 16.96 48.88
CA ILE A 34 -2.79 16.89 48.36
C ILE A 34 -2.11 18.24 48.68
N LYS A 35 -1.69 18.40 49.91
CA LYS A 35 -0.72 19.48 50.30
C LYS A 35 0.70 18.98 50.02
N ILE A 36 1.24 19.32 48.88
CA ILE A 36 2.67 19.23 48.65
C ILE A 36 3.33 20.44 49.37
N LYS A 37 4.42 20.18 50.09
CA LYS A 37 5.05 21.14 51.01
C LYS A 37 5.59 22.45 50.39
N GLU A 38 5.61 22.57 49.07
CA GLU A 38 6.05 23.75 48.34
C GLU A 38 5.17 23.93 47.08
N GLY A 39 4.06 24.67 47.23
CA GLY A 39 3.19 25.09 46.16
C GLY A 39 1.94 24.21 45.96
N PHE A 40 0.84 24.84 45.58
CA PHE A 40 -0.38 24.16 45.19
C PHE A 40 -0.30 23.79 43.73
N PHE A 41 -0.27 22.49 43.42
CA PHE A 41 -0.40 22.03 42.05
C PHE A 41 -1.85 22.31 41.60
N GLN A 42 -2.02 23.16 40.60
CA GLN A 42 -3.32 23.49 40.04
C GLN A 42 -3.50 22.68 38.72
N ASP A 43 -4.75 22.42 38.34
CA ASP A 43 -5.02 21.70 37.07
C ASP A 43 -4.36 22.37 35.86
N LYS A 44 -4.24 23.70 35.87
CA LYS A 44 -3.53 24.48 34.85
C LYS A 44 -2.04 24.11 34.71
N ASP A 45 -1.40 23.68 35.79
CA ASP A 45 0.04 23.37 35.80
C ASP A 45 0.31 22.03 35.05
N PHE A 46 -0.72 21.20 34.88
CA PHE A 46 -0.66 19.98 34.05
C PHE A 46 -0.79 20.25 32.56
N PHE A 47 -1.51 21.31 32.19
CA PHE A 47 -1.83 21.61 30.79
C PHE A 47 -1.06 22.80 30.25
N SER A 48 -0.36 23.53 31.11
CA SER A 48 0.46 24.66 30.69
C SER A 48 1.80 24.17 30.16
N PRO A 49 2.26 24.69 29.02
CA PRO A 49 3.61 24.41 28.54
C PRO A 49 4.64 24.99 29.54
N THR A 50 5.79 24.36 29.66
CA THR A 50 6.86 24.79 30.55
C THR A 50 7.63 26.00 30.01
N TYR A 51 7.63 26.16 28.69
CA TYR A 51 8.35 27.22 28.00
C TYR A 51 7.58 27.74 26.79
N ILE A 52 7.45 29.05 26.66
CA ILE A 52 6.87 29.72 25.49
C ILE A 52 7.78 30.88 25.09
N ASN A 53 8.20 30.91 23.83
CA ASN A 53 8.98 31.99 23.24
C ASN A 53 8.27 32.62 22.05
N LEU A 54 7.88 33.88 22.18
CA LEU A 54 7.15 34.67 21.19
C LEU A 54 8.03 35.67 20.44
N ASN A 55 9.34 35.70 20.71
CA ASN A 55 10.24 36.74 20.20
C ASN A 55 10.52 36.64 18.70
N ASN A 56 10.27 35.51 18.08
CA ASN A 56 10.54 35.36 16.66
C ASN A 56 9.27 35.70 15.83
N PRO A 57 9.38 36.61 14.84
CA PRO A 57 8.21 37.00 14.06
C PRO A 57 7.71 35.93 13.08
N LYS A 58 8.44 34.83 12.85
CA LYS A 58 8.15 33.81 11.83
C LYS A 58 7.74 32.47 12.41
N PHE A 59 7.94 32.25 13.70
CA PHE A 59 7.52 31.03 14.39
C PHE A 59 7.39 31.25 15.89
N LEU A 60 6.54 30.45 16.53
CA LEU A 60 6.47 30.30 17.98
C LEU A 60 7.32 29.11 18.41
N GLU A 61 7.85 29.15 19.61
CA GLU A 61 8.53 28.03 20.24
C GLU A 61 7.79 27.70 21.55
N ILE A 62 7.23 26.51 21.61
CA ILE A 62 6.49 26.02 22.79
C ILE A 62 7.06 24.67 23.16
N ASP A 63 7.69 24.60 24.32
CA ASP A 63 8.47 23.45 24.77
C ASP A 63 9.51 23.04 23.70
N ASN A 64 9.41 21.84 23.14
CA ASN A 64 10.34 21.31 22.14
C ASN A 64 9.85 21.50 20.70
N TYR A 65 8.71 22.18 20.47
CA TYR A 65 8.11 22.32 19.16
C TYR A 65 8.16 23.76 18.63
N PHE A 66 8.41 23.90 17.35
CA PHE A 66 8.30 25.14 16.59
C PHE A 66 6.99 25.15 15.81
N TYR A 67 6.22 26.25 15.92
CA TYR A 67 4.94 26.44 15.27
C TYR A 67 5.00 27.61 14.30
N SER A 68 4.40 27.49 13.12
CA SER A 68 4.23 28.60 12.18
C SER A 68 2.97 28.44 11.37
N GLY A 69 2.33 29.56 11.07
CA GLY A 69 1.01 29.58 10.49
C GLY A 69 0.91 30.04 9.05
N ILE A 70 -0.06 29.48 8.35
CA ILE A 70 -0.47 29.87 7.00
C ILE A 70 -1.95 30.26 7.03
N ILE A 71 -2.28 31.39 6.41
CA ILE A 71 -3.64 31.91 6.24
C ILE A 71 -4.01 31.75 4.78
N ILE A 72 -5.15 31.12 4.48
CA ILE A 72 -5.69 31.11 3.12
C ILE A 72 -6.39 32.44 2.88
N THR A 73 -5.94 33.18 1.85
CA THR A 73 -6.41 34.54 1.58
C THR A 73 -7.24 34.68 0.35
N ASN A 74 -7.22 33.71 -0.58
CA ASN A 74 -8.08 33.72 -1.74
C ASN A 74 -8.36 32.29 -2.23
N TYR A 75 -9.52 32.09 -2.86
CA TYR A 75 -10.01 30.83 -3.38
C TYR A 75 -10.24 30.95 -4.88
N PHE A 76 -10.16 29.83 -5.61
CA PHE A 76 -10.46 29.78 -7.02
C PHE A 76 -11.97 29.96 -7.26
N ARG A 77 -12.36 30.50 -8.42
CA ARG A 77 -13.77 30.79 -8.73
C ARG A 77 -14.63 29.55 -8.97
N GLU A 78 -14.03 28.52 -9.54
CA GLU A 78 -14.67 27.23 -9.84
C GLU A 78 -13.91 26.12 -9.13
N ASN A 79 -14.42 25.66 -8.00
CA ASN A 79 -13.89 24.52 -7.26
C ASN A 79 -14.89 23.38 -7.32
N ASN A 80 -14.59 22.38 -8.12
CA ASN A 80 -15.36 21.14 -8.17
C ASN A 80 -14.82 20.06 -7.23
N ASP A 81 -13.61 20.24 -6.67
CA ASP A 81 -12.93 19.27 -5.83
C ASP A 81 -12.90 19.70 -4.37
N LEU A 82 -12.82 18.72 -3.48
CA LEU A 82 -12.60 18.93 -2.05
C LEU A 82 -11.27 19.65 -1.82
N ILE A 83 -11.32 20.94 -1.51
CA ILE A 83 -10.17 21.86 -1.45
C ILE A 83 -9.08 21.35 -0.51
N LEU A 84 -9.47 20.77 0.62
CA LEU A 84 -8.55 20.36 1.68
C LEU A 84 -8.08 18.91 1.56
N LYS A 85 -8.57 18.11 0.59
CA LYS A 85 -8.19 16.71 0.43
C LYS A 85 -6.67 16.56 0.28
N SER A 86 -6.04 17.37 -0.54
CA SER A 86 -4.59 17.30 -0.79
C SER A 86 -3.74 17.63 0.45
N LEU A 87 -4.29 18.35 1.44
CA LEU A 87 -3.60 18.60 2.71
C LEU A 87 -3.69 17.40 3.64
N LEU A 88 -4.81 16.68 3.64
CA LEU A 88 -5.02 15.51 4.49
C LEU A 88 -4.13 14.33 4.07
N ASP A 89 -3.76 14.27 2.80
CA ASP A 89 -2.88 13.24 2.24
C ASP A 89 -1.38 13.52 2.50
N THR A 90 -1.04 14.60 3.22
CA THR A 90 0.35 14.93 3.52
C THR A 90 0.81 14.32 4.85
N ASN A 91 2.08 13.90 4.91
CA ASN A 91 2.73 13.44 6.16
C ASN A 91 3.29 14.63 6.97
N ILE A 92 2.59 15.74 7.02
CA ILE A 92 3.04 16.96 7.71
C ILE A 92 2.15 17.19 8.91
N ASN A 93 2.76 17.39 10.07
CA ASN A 93 2.03 17.71 11.28
C ASN A 93 1.45 19.13 11.19
N MET A 94 0.13 19.23 11.19
CA MET A 94 -0.57 20.52 11.14
C MET A 94 -1.93 20.46 11.81
N ASN A 95 -2.36 21.60 12.35
CA ASN A 95 -3.73 21.85 12.77
C ASN A 95 -4.43 22.70 11.70
N ILE A 96 -5.61 22.29 11.27
CA ILE A 96 -6.43 23.04 10.31
C ILE A 96 -7.66 23.54 11.05
N SER A 97 -7.87 24.86 11.06
CA SER A 97 -9.04 25.49 11.65
C SER A 97 -9.86 26.20 10.58
N ILE A 98 -11.14 25.85 10.52
CA ILE A 98 -12.10 26.39 9.57
C ILE A 98 -13.18 27.12 10.36
N PHE A 99 -13.29 28.42 10.14
CA PHE A 99 -14.38 29.23 10.69
C PHE A 99 -15.28 29.68 9.56
N TYR A 100 -16.56 29.71 9.82
CA TYR A 100 -17.55 30.29 8.92
C TYR A 100 -18.63 31.04 9.69
N GLU A 101 -19.06 32.16 9.12
CA GLU A 101 -20.05 33.04 9.71
C GLU A 101 -21.14 33.33 8.67
N LYS A 102 -22.38 33.06 9.00
CA LYS A 102 -23.49 33.30 8.09
C LYS A 102 -23.69 34.82 7.89
N CYS A 103 -23.82 35.25 6.64
CA CYS A 103 -24.15 36.62 6.29
C CYS A 103 -25.67 36.86 6.39
N ASP A 104 -26.04 38.08 6.69
CA ASP A 104 -27.44 38.50 6.58
C ASP A 104 -27.84 38.59 5.09
N THR A 105 -28.60 37.62 4.64
CA THR A 105 -29.04 37.49 3.24
C THR A 105 -29.72 38.74 2.70
N SER A 106 -30.52 39.42 3.53
CA SER A 106 -31.25 40.64 3.14
C SER A 106 -30.29 41.80 2.87
N LYS A 107 -29.24 41.94 3.68
CA LYS A 107 -28.21 42.97 3.47
C LYS A 107 -27.37 42.66 2.25
N VAL A 108 -26.96 41.40 2.08
CA VAL A 108 -26.18 40.95 0.93
C VAL A 108 -26.90 41.24 -0.39
N ILE A 109 -28.21 40.91 -0.47
CA ILE A 109 -29.01 41.16 -1.68
C ILE A 109 -29.08 42.67 -1.98
N LYS A 110 -29.26 43.52 -0.94
CA LYS A 110 -29.29 44.97 -1.10
C LYS A 110 -27.95 45.50 -1.62
N GLU A 111 -26.83 45.07 -1.03
CA GLU A 111 -25.48 45.48 -1.46
C GLU A 111 -25.18 45.01 -2.88
N LEU A 112 -25.51 43.78 -3.23
CA LEU A 112 -25.35 43.26 -4.58
C LEU A 112 -26.19 44.05 -5.59
N THR A 113 -27.42 44.37 -5.24
CA THR A 113 -28.32 45.13 -6.11
C THR A 113 -27.79 46.55 -6.34
N TYR A 114 -27.29 47.19 -5.29
CA TYR A 114 -26.67 48.51 -5.37
C TYR A 114 -25.40 48.49 -6.24
N ASN A 115 -24.52 47.51 -6.02
CA ASN A 115 -23.30 47.36 -6.79
C ASN A 115 -23.57 47.06 -8.28
N ILE A 116 -24.56 46.20 -8.58
CA ILE A 116 -25.02 45.94 -9.96
C ILE A 116 -25.51 47.24 -10.63
N GLY A 117 -26.23 48.08 -9.89
CA GLY A 117 -26.68 49.37 -10.39
C GLY A 117 -25.56 50.32 -10.72
N ASN A 118 -24.60 50.47 -9.80
CA ASN A 118 -23.45 51.38 -9.97
C ASN A 118 -22.52 50.91 -11.10
N VAL A 119 -22.06 49.65 -11.05
CA VAL A 119 -21.15 49.12 -12.09
C VAL A 119 -21.83 49.07 -13.46
N GLY A 120 -23.14 48.80 -13.49
CA GLY A 120 -23.94 48.85 -14.71
C GLY A 120 -24.08 50.27 -15.31
N ALA A 121 -24.08 51.32 -14.46
CA ALA A 121 -24.03 52.69 -14.88
C ALA A 121 -22.63 53.10 -15.40
N GLU A 122 -21.56 52.67 -14.71
CA GLU A 122 -20.19 52.88 -15.13
C GLU A 122 -19.89 52.23 -16.48
N LEU A 123 -20.34 51.00 -16.71
CA LEU A 123 -20.15 50.29 -17.98
C LEU A 123 -20.82 51.00 -19.17
N LYS A 124 -21.87 51.85 -18.95
CA LYS A 124 -22.50 52.64 -19.96
C LYS A 124 -21.78 53.97 -20.26
N GLN A 125 -20.89 54.42 -19.38
CA GLN A 125 -20.15 55.70 -19.47
C GLN A 125 -18.71 55.54 -19.92
N PHE A 126 -18.16 54.32 -19.94
CA PHE A 126 -16.75 54.07 -20.36
C PHE A 126 -16.57 54.35 -21.85
N ASN A 127 -15.77 55.36 -22.17
CA ASN A 127 -15.15 55.60 -23.46
C ASN A 127 -13.66 55.22 -23.34
N ASP A 128 -13.26 54.12 -23.98
CA ASP A 128 -11.88 53.78 -24.39
C ASP A 128 -10.79 53.32 -23.39
N ASN A 129 -11.08 52.77 -22.22
CA ASN A 129 -10.05 52.01 -21.49
C ASN A 129 -10.44 50.52 -21.39
N ARG A 130 -9.90 49.67 -22.29
CA ARG A 130 -10.32 48.26 -22.41
C ARG A 130 -10.11 47.40 -21.14
N GLN A 131 -9.02 47.60 -20.40
CA GLN A 131 -8.75 46.81 -19.19
C GLN A 131 -9.73 47.11 -18.04
N ASP A 132 -10.09 48.35 -17.82
CA ASP A 132 -11.03 48.74 -16.76
C ASP A 132 -12.48 48.29 -17.07
N ILE A 133 -12.83 48.25 -18.37
CA ILE A 133 -14.12 47.77 -18.86
C ILE A 133 -14.30 46.29 -18.62
N ASP A 134 -13.23 45.47 -18.89
CA ASP A 134 -13.29 44.02 -18.66
C ASP A 134 -13.46 43.69 -17.17
N ILE A 135 -12.71 44.35 -16.30
CA ILE A 135 -12.80 44.17 -14.83
C ILE A 135 -14.22 44.54 -14.33
N ALA A 136 -14.78 45.69 -14.82
CA ALA A 136 -16.12 46.11 -14.45
C ALA A 136 -17.17 45.13 -14.98
N ALA A 137 -17.03 44.63 -16.20
CA ALA A 137 -17.91 43.62 -16.78
C ALA A 137 -17.90 42.30 -16.00
N PHE A 138 -16.70 41.81 -15.61
CA PHE A 138 -16.57 40.62 -14.76
C PHE A 138 -17.24 40.84 -13.40
N THR A 139 -16.98 41.98 -12.75
CA THR A 139 -17.60 42.31 -11.44
C THR A 139 -19.10 42.37 -11.51
N TYR A 140 -19.64 42.94 -12.58
CA TYR A 140 -21.10 43.03 -12.84
C TYR A 140 -21.72 41.64 -13.02
N ASN A 141 -21.11 40.80 -13.82
CA ASN A 141 -21.58 39.43 -14.08
C ASN A 141 -21.50 38.56 -12.82
N ASP A 142 -20.40 38.63 -12.04
CA ASP A 142 -20.24 37.93 -10.79
C ASP A 142 -21.34 38.35 -9.76
N ALA A 143 -21.57 39.65 -9.62
CA ALA A 143 -22.59 40.15 -8.71
C ALA A 143 -24.01 39.69 -9.12
N LYS A 144 -24.29 39.66 -10.43
CA LYS A 144 -25.55 39.12 -10.96
C LYS A 144 -25.69 37.62 -10.70
N TYR A 145 -24.60 36.85 -10.93
CA TYR A 145 -24.58 35.43 -10.68
C TYR A 145 -24.87 35.12 -9.21
N ILE A 146 -24.11 35.72 -8.29
CA ILE A 146 -24.28 35.53 -6.85
C ILE A 146 -25.71 35.89 -6.42
N ARG A 147 -26.27 37.02 -6.89
CA ARG A 147 -27.64 37.43 -6.57
C ARG A 147 -28.66 36.40 -7.09
N LYS A 148 -28.47 35.86 -8.29
CA LYS A 148 -29.33 34.83 -8.87
C LYS A 148 -29.29 33.55 -8.05
N GLU A 149 -28.08 33.08 -7.68
CA GLU A 149 -27.94 31.88 -6.86
C GLU A 149 -28.65 32.01 -5.51
N ILE A 150 -28.49 33.15 -4.86
CA ILE A 150 -29.18 33.41 -3.57
C ILE A 150 -30.69 33.48 -3.72
N GLN A 151 -31.21 34.14 -4.78
CA GLN A 151 -32.66 34.38 -4.92
C GLN A 151 -33.42 33.22 -5.55
N ILE A 152 -32.80 32.46 -6.45
CA ILE A 152 -33.47 31.41 -7.23
C ILE A 152 -33.10 30.02 -6.70
N ASN A 153 -31.82 29.78 -6.39
CA ASN A 153 -31.32 28.46 -6.02
C ASN A 153 -31.22 28.25 -4.50
N ASN A 154 -31.75 29.20 -3.69
CA ASN A 154 -31.74 29.18 -2.22
C ASN A 154 -30.30 29.01 -1.62
N GLU A 155 -29.29 29.48 -2.32
CA GLU A 155 -27.95 29.56 -1.79
C GLU A 155 -27.86 30.62 -0.70
N GLU A 156 -27.05 30.38 0.32
CA GLU A 156 -26.77 31.35 1.36
C GLU A 156 -25.30 31.79 1.27
N MET A 157 -25.01 33.01 1.72
CA MET A 157 -23.66 33.55 1.74
C MET A 157 -23.06 33.44 3.15
N TYR A 158 -21.78 33.05 3.19
CA TYR A 158 -21.01 32.95 4.40
C TYR A 158 -19.70 33.71 4.26
N PHE A 159 -19.09 34.13 5.38
CA PHE A 159 -17.69 34.48 5.46
C PHE A 159 -16.93 33.25 5.89
N LEU A 160 -15.89 32.89 5.12
CA LEU A 160 -15.02 31.75 5.36
C LEU A 160 -13.63 32.22 5.79
N TYR A 161 -13.03 31.49 6.74
CA TYR A 161 -11.68 31.71 7.23
C TYR A 161 -11.03 30.34 7.41
N ILE A 162 -9.86 30.12 6.79
CA ILE A 162 -9.09 28.87 6.95
C ILE A 162 -7.67 29.20 7.37
N TYR A 163 -7.26 28.57 8.46
CA TYR A 163 -5.94 28.69 9.06
C TYR A 163 -5.29 27.32 9.14
N LEU A 164 -3.99 27.27 8.84
CA LEU A 164 -3.16 26.11 9.04
C LEU A 164 -2.04 26.48 10.00
N ASN A 165 -1.85 25.69 11.05
CA ASN A 165 -0.75 25.84 12.00
C ASN A 165 0.12 24.59 11.93
N LEU A 166 1.30 24.72 11.31
CA LEU A 166 2.27 23.65 11.14
C LEU A 166 3.23 23.62 12.33
N PHE A 167 3.67 22.41 12.71
CA PHE A 167 4.62 22.26 13.80
C PHE A 167 5.63 21.12 13.55
N SER A 168 6.85 21.29 14.08
CA SER A 168 7.93 20.30 14.04
C SER A 168 8.92 20.57 15.19
N GLU A 169 9.68 19.54 15.56
CA GLU A 169 10.79 19.64 16.50
C GLU A 169 12.05 20.31 15.87
N ASP A 170 12.17 20.26 14.53
CA ASP A 170 13.27 20.93 13.81
C ASP A 170 12.78 22.14 13.01
N LYS A 171 13.48 23.27 13.20
CA LYS A 171 13.21 24.53 12.46
C LYS A 171 13.41 24.40 10.95
N LYS A 172 14.37 23.58 10.50
CA LYS A 172 14.63 23.39 9.07
C LYS A 172 13.51 22.58 8.44
N GLU A 173 13.07 21.56 9.13
CA GLU A 173 11.94 20.74 8.70
C GLU A 173 10.65 21.57 8.66
N LEU A 174 10.38 22.37 9.70
CA LEU A 174 9.22 23.27 9.71
C LEU A 174 9.22 24.20 8.49
N LYS A 175 10.36 24.81 8.17
CA LYS A 175 10.49 25.70 7.01
C LYS A 175 10.21 24.95 5.70
N TYR A 176 10.78 23.76 5.52
CA TYR A 176 10.54 22.91 4.35
C TYR A 176 9.06 22.53 4.22
N ASN A 177 8.44 22.14 5.34
CA ASN A 177 7.03 21.77 5.38
C ASN A 177 6.10 22.93 4.99
N ILE A 178 6.41 24.16 5.46
CA ILE A 178 5.66 25.37 5.07
C ILE A 178 5.74 25.58 3.57
N GLU A 179 6.94 25.54 2.98
CA GLU A 179 7.15 25.74 1.54
C GLU A 179 6.43 24.67 0.72
N LYS A 180 6.44 23.43 1.19
CA LYS A 180 5.72 22.32 0.56
C LYS A 180 4.20 22.51 0.58
N ILE A 181 3.62 22.91 1.72
CA ILE A 181 2.19 23.17 1.87
C ILE A 181 1.76 24.37 1.02
N GLU A 182 2.53 25.46 1.02
CA GLU A 182 2.27 26.61 0.15
C GLU A 182 2.26 26.19 -1.33
N GLY A 183 3.21 25.35 -1.77
CA GLY A 183 3.24 24.81 -3.11
C GLY A 183 2.02 23.96 -3.48
N ILE A 184 1.56 23.10 -2.56
CA ILE A 184 0.35 22.29 -2.73
C ILE A 184 -0.89 23.21 -2.88
N LEU A 185 -1.04 24.18 -2.00
CA LEU A 185 -2.17 25.12 -2.03
C LEU A 185 -2.17 25.96 -3.31
N GLN A 186 -1.01 26.47 -3.71
CA GLN A 186 -0.85 27.23 -4.95
C GLN A 186 -1.17 26.41 -6.20
N SER A 187 -0.76 25.15 -6.24
CA SER A 187 -1.09 24.25 -7.37
C SER A 187 -2.60 23.99 -7.49
N ARG A 188 -3.34 24.18 -6.41
CA ARG A 188 -4.81 24.13 -6.36
C ARG A 188 -5.48 25.50 -6.54
N GLY A 189 -4.71 26.54 -6.88
CA GLY A 189 -5.22 27.89 -7.12
C GLY A 189 -5.57 28.67 -5.86
N LEU A 190 -5.16 28.19 -4.68
CA LEU A 190 -5.38 28.89 -3.41
C LEU A 190 -4.23 29.85 -3.14
N GLN A 191 -4.55 31.11 -2.79
CA GLN A 191 -3.54 32.07 -2.36
C GLN A 191 -3.36 32.01 -0.86
N THR A 192 -2.11 32.05 -0.43
CA THR A 192 -1.74 31.93 0.97
C THR A 192 -0.92 33.11 1.44
N ARG A 193 -0.95 33.37 2.74
CA ARG A 193 -0.10 34.34 3.42
C ARG A 193 0.40 33.74 4.72
N ARG A 194 1.70 33.86 4.98
CA ARG A 194 2.28 33.48 6.28
C ARG A 194 1.84 34.44 7.38
N SER A 195 1.68 33.93 8.59
CA SER A 195 1.24 34.69 9.77
C SER A 195 2.34 35.57 10.40
N THR A 196 3.40 35.88 9.68
CA THR A 196 4.54 36.67 10.16
C THR A 196 4.09 37.86 10.99
N PHE A 197 4.62 38.01 12.23
CA PHE A 197 4.22 38.97 13.30
C PHE A 197 2.82 38.71 13.90
N ARG A 198 2.13 37.64 13.54
CA ARG A 198 0.80 37.25 14.03
C ARG A 198 0.70 35.77 14.37
N GLU A 199 1.86 35.17 14.67
CA GLU A 199 1.94 33.72 14.95
C GLU A 199 1.15 33.35 16.20
N GLU A 200 1.21 34.15 17.25
CA GLU A 200 0.44 33.97 18.49
C GLU A 200 -1.07 33.98 18.21
N GLN A 201 -1.56 34.99 17.48
CA GLN A 201 -2.97 35.14 17.17
C GLN A 201 -3.47 33.97 16.32
N LEU A 202 -2.65 33.48 15.39
CA LEU A 202 -2.99 32.32 14.57
C LEU A 202 -2.98 31.04 15.41
N PHE A 203 -1.96 30.83 16.23
CA PHE A 203 -1.86 29.69 17.13
C PHE A 203 -3.12 29.60 18.02
N ILE A 204 -3.50 30.70 18.70
CA ILE A 204 -4.68 30.73 19.54
C ILE A 204 -5.95 30.43 18.74
N SER A 205 -6.07 30.93 17.52
CA SER A 205 -7.24 30.65 16.66
C SER A 205 -7.25 29.22 16.11
N CYS A 206 -6.13 28.53 16.13
CA CYS A 206 -6.06 27.09 15.80
C CYS A 206 -6.32 26.18 17.00
N LEU A 207 -6.39 26.69 18.22
CA LEU A 207 -6.80 25.93 19.38
C LEU A 207 -8.32 25.68 19.37
N PRO A 208 -8.83 24.58 19.97
CA PRO A 208 -10.27 24.27 19.99
C PRO A 208 -11.08 25.16 20.96
N LEU A 209 -10.79 26.46 20.97
CA LEU A 209 -11.42 27.47 21.84
C LEU A 209 -12.51 28.25 21.12
N GLN A 210 -12.73 28.02 19.84
CA GLN A 210 -13.63 28.80 18.96
C GLN A 210 -13.32 30.30 18.91
N GLU A 211 -12.06 30.67 19.19
CA GLU A 211 -11.62 32.05 19.21
C GLU A 211 -10.98 32.45 17.87
N ASN A 212 -11.64 33.32 17.11
CA ASN A 212 -11.11 33.84 15.85
C ASN A 212 -10.56 35.26 16.05
N LYS A 213 -9.24 35.39 16.23
CA LYS A 213 -8.58 36.67 16.53
C LYS A 213 -8.75 37.69 15.40
N LYS A 214 -9.11 38.93 15.76
CA LYS A 214 -9.47 39.99 14.81
C LYS A 214 -8.35 40.29 13.81
N GLU A 215 -7.10 40.22 14.22
CA GLU A 215 -5.90 40.58 13.45
C GLU A 215 -5.70 39.64 12.24
N ILE A 216 -6.02 38.36 12.38
CA ILE A 216 -5.95 37.40 11.29
C ILE A 216 -7.27 37.26 10.55
N LYS A 217 -8.39 37.42 11.25
CA LYS A 217 -9.75 37.38 10.70
C LYS A 217 -9.92 38.35 9.52
N THR A 218 -9.40 39.58 9.64
CA THR A 218 -9.48 40.58 8.58
C THR A 218 -8.72 40.21 7.32
N VAL A 219 -7.63 39.45 7.45
CA VAL A 219 -6.79 39.01 6.34
C VAL A 219 -7.42 37.82 5.60
N ALA A 220 -7.97 36.88 6.36
CA ALA A 220 -8.53 35.63 5.85
C ALA A 220 -9.95 35.78 5.27
N LYS A 221 -10.69 36.85 5.64
CA LYS A 221 -12.10 37.02 5.34
C LYS A 221 -12.39 36.92 3.85
N ARG A 222 -13.19 35.93 3.43
CA ARG A 222 -13.68 35.78 2.05
C ARG A 222 -15.14 35.36 2.06
N ASN A 223 -15.89 35.83 1.06
CA ASN A 223 -17.26 35.45 0.85
C ASN A 223 -17.31 34.11 0.10
N ILE A 224 -18.25 33.25 0.48
CA ILE A 224 -18.47 31.96 -0.16
C ILE A 224 -19.96 31.63 -0.13
N LEU A 225 -20.47 30.99 -1.18
CA LEU A 225 -21.83 30.44 -1.20
C LEU A 225 -21.86 29.07 -0.51
N THR A 226 -23.05 28.57 -0.16
CA THR A 226 -23.22 27.26 0.50
C THR A 226 -22.58 26.14 -0.29
N SER A 227 -22.74 26.11 -1.62
CA SER A 227 -22.10 25.11 -2.51
C SER A 227 -20.58 25.12 -2.41
N GLY A 228 -19.98 26.31 -2.40
CA GLY A 228 -18.54 26.46 -2.21
C GLY A 228 -18.08 26.11 -0.79
N LEU A 229 -18.90 26.40 0.23
CA LEU A 229 -18.59 26.05 1.62
C LEU A 229 -18.53 24.54 1.81
N ILE A 230 -19.41 23.78 1.16
CA ILE A 230 -19.42 22.30 1.21
C ILE A 230 -18.09 21.72 0.70
N SER A 231 -17.45 22.35 -0.29
CA SER A 231 -16.17 21.90 -0.82
C SER A 231 -15.00 22.01 0.18
N THR A 232 -15.18 22.76 1.28
CA THR A 232 -14.20 22.89 2.37
C THR A 232 -14.33 21.81 3.44
N TYR A 233 -15.34 20.90 3.32
CA TYR A 233 -15.57 19.83 4.28
C TYR A 233 -14.37 18.89 4.35
N PRO A 234 -13.70 18.76 5.51
CA PRO A 234 -12.43 18.02 5.59
C PRO A 234 -12.63 16.53 5.91
N PHE A 235 -13.82 16.15 6.43
CA PHE A 235 -14.07 14.78 6.89
C PHE A 235 -14.47 13.89 5.73
N ILE A 236 -13.48 13.53 4.92
CA ILE A 236 -13.61 12.59 3.80
C ILE A 236 -12.94 11.30 4.18
N SER A 237 -13.53 10.21 3.80
CA SER A 237 -12.93 8.89 3.89
C SER A 237 -12.66 8.37 2.48
N SER A 238 -11.52 7.75 2.27
CA SER A 238 -11.25 7.02 1.05
C SER A 238 -12.18 5.82 0.96
N SER A 239 -12.74 5.57 -0.20
CA SER A 239 -13.47 4.34 -0.51
C SER A 239 -12.92 3.76 -1.80
N ILE A 240 -12.56 2.48 -1.77
CA ILE A 240 -12.05 1.78 -2.95
C ILE A 240 -13.12 0.80 -3.40
N PHE A 241 -13.75 1.13 -4.52
CA PHE A 241 -14.80 0.31 -5.09
C PHE A 241 -14.56 0.16 -6.60
N ASP A 242 -13.95 -0.97 -6.97
CA ASP A 242 -13.74 -1.36 -8.36
C ASP A 242 -14.88 -2.32 -8.77
N GLU A 243 -15.67 -1.96 -9.77
CA GLU A 243 -16.87 -2.73 -10.20
C GLU A 243 -16.58 -4.21 -10.49
N ASN A 244 -15.40 -4.52 -11.06
CA ASN A 244 -14.97 -5.89 -11.37
C ASN A 244 -14.00 -6.45 -10.33
N GLY A 245 -13.88 -5.78 -9.18
CA GLY A 245 -12.95 -6.13 -8.11
C GLY A 245 -13.43 -7.32 -7.27
N ILE A 246 -12.48 -7.96 -6.59
CA ILE A 246 -12.80 -8.90 -5.52
C ILE A 246 -13.03 -8.10 -4.24
N TYR A 247 -14.04 -8.50 -3.47
CA TYR A 247 -14.25 -7.97 -2.12
C TYR A 247 -13.09 -8.40 -1.23
N ILE A 248 -12.48 -7.47 -0.51
CA ILE A 248 -11.37 -7.75 0.40
C ILE A 248 -11.85 -7.72 1.85
N GLY A 249 -12.66 -6.74 2.20
CA GLY A 249 -13.15 -6.53 3.56
C GLY A 249 -13.86 -5.19 3.67
N ASP A 250 -14.08 -4.75 4.89
CA ASP A 250 -14.78 -3.50 5.21
C ASP A 250 -13.77 -2.42 5.61
N ASN A 251 -13.97 -1.21 5.12
CA ASN A 251 -13.22 -0.04 5.52
C ASN A 251 -13.50 0.27 7.00
N MET A 252 -12.47 0.31 7.83
CA MET A 252 -12.60 0.48 9.27
C MET A 252 -13.09 1.87 9.69
N TYR A 253 -13.00 2.88 8.81
CA TYR A 253 -13.46 4.24 9.13
C TYR A 253 -14.93 4.48 8.84
N ASN A 254 -15.44 3.94 7.72
CA ASN A 254 -16.81 4.24 7.25
C ASN A 254 -17.67 3.01 6.96
N ASN A 255 -17.15 1.80 7.24
CA ASN A 255 -17.78 0.51 6.97
C ASN A 255 -18.20 0.29 5.50
N SER A 256 -17.61 1.04 4.55
CA SER A 256 -17.84 0.78 3.12
C SER A 256 -17.15 -0.50 2.68
N LEU A 257 -17.72 -1.17 1.68
CA LEU A 257 -17.13 -2.35 1.09
C LEU A 257 -15.86 -1.95 0.32
N VAL A 258 -14.79 -2.72 0.48
CA VAL A 258 -13.54 -2.54 -0.26
C VAL A 258 -13.44 -3.61 -1.34
N LEU A 259 -13.61 -3.20 -2.60
CA LEU A 259 -13.48 -4.03 -3.78
C LEU A 259 -12.29 -3.56 -4.60
N ILE A 260 -11.39 -4.50 -4.96
CA ILE A 260 -10.16 -4.18 -5.69
C ILE A 260 -10.03 -5.08 -6.91
N ASP A 261 -10.03 -4.49 -8.12
CA ASP A 261 -9.57 -5.18 -9.35
C ASP A 261 -8.12 -4.81 -9.65
N ARG A 262 -7.19 -5.53 -9.05
CA ARG A 262 -5.76 -5.29 -9.26
C ARG A 262 -5.28 -5.45 -10.71
N TYR A 263 -6.10 -6.05 -11.58
CA TYR A 263 -5.79 -6.22 -13.01
C TYR A 263 -6.31 -5.07 -13.89
N ASP A 264 -6.98 -4.07 -13.30
CA ASP A 264 -7.37 -2.87 -14.04
C ASP A 264 -6.14 -1.99 -14.34
N THR A 265 -5.66 -2.07 -15.58
CA THR A 265 -4.48 -1.32 -16.04
C THR A 265 -4.71 0.18 -16.19
N ASN A 266 -5.96 0.64 -16.16
CA ASN A 266 -6.28 2.07 -16.19
C ASN A 266 -6.08 2.71 -14.81
N LYS A 267 -6.32 1.95 -13.73
CA LYS A 267 -6.17 2.42 -12.35
C LYS A 267 -4.77 2.10 -11.79
N TYR A 268 -4.27 0.90 -12.03
CA TYR A 268 -3.06 0.39 -11.38
C TYR A 268 -1.92 0.16 -12.36
N LYS A 269 -0.72 0.57 -11.98
CA LYS A 269 0.50 0.40 -12.80
C LYS A 269 0.80 -1.08 -13.09
N ASN A 270 0.48 -1.96 -12.15
CA ASN A 270 0.62 -3.42 -12.25
C ASN A 270 -0.31 -4.09 -11.23
N ALA A 271 -0.50 -5.40 -11.36
CA ALA A 271 -1.32 -6.22 -10.46
C ALA A 271 -0.54 -6.84 -9.29
N ASN A 272 0.75 -6.54 -9.13
CA ASN A 272 1.57 -7.15 -8.10
C ASN A 272 1.19 -6.65 -6.70
N MET A 273 1.41 -7.51 -5.72
CA MET A 273 1.04 -7.27 -4.33
C MET A 273 2.16 -7.70 -3.38
N CYS A 274 2.32 -6.98 -2.27
CA CYS A 274 3.13 -7.39 -1.13
C CYS A 274 2.24 -7.50 0.10
N ILE A 275 2.42 -8.55 0.90
CA ILE A 275 1.69 -8.79 2.15
C ILE A 275 2.71 -9.00 3.27
N PHE A 276 2.67 -8.11 4.26
CA PHE A 276 3.57 -8.09 5.40
C PHE A 276 2.82 -8.25 6.71
N GLY A 277 3.41 -8.88 7.71
CA GLY A 277 2.82 -8.96 9.04
C GLY A 277 3.50 -10.05 9.87
N THR A 278 3.40 -9.95 11.18
CA THR A 278 3.89 -10.98 12.11
C THR A 278 3.13 -12.30 11.97
N SER A 279 3.66 -13.37 12.54
CA SER A 279 2.97 -14.65 12.60
C SER A 279 1.63 -14.49 13.34
N GLY A 280 0.56 -15.12 12.84
CA GLY A 280 -0.77 -15.04 13.45
C GLY A 280 -1.55 -13.75 13.18
N ALA A 281 -1.00 -12.73 12.53
CA ALA A 281 -1.69 -11.46 12.25
C ALA A 281 -2.84 -11.57 11.22
N GLY A 282 -2.92 -12.67 10.46
CA GLY A 282 -4.00 -12.92 9.49
C GLY A 282 -3.56 -12.95 8.02
N LYS A 283 -2.25 -12.89 7.72
CA LYS A 283 -1.70 -12.93 6.35
C LYS A 283 -2.24 -14.10 5.54
N SER A 284 -2.05 -15.32 6.03
CA SER A 284 -2.44 -16.56 5.33
C SER A 284 -3.95 -16.66 5.13
N PHE A 285 -4.75 -16.20 6.09
CA PHE A 285 -6.21 -16.13 5.93
C PHE A 285 -6.60 -15.16 4.81
N CYS A 286 -6.04 -13.95 4.80
CA CYS A 286 -6.27 -12.95 3.75
C CYS A 286 -5.83 -13.49 2.38
N THR A 287 -4.65 -14.10 2.29
CA THR A 287 -4.14 -14.68 1.04
C THR A 287 -5.04 -15.79 0.52
N LYS A 288 -5.47 -16.71 1.39
CA LYS A 288 -6.41 -17.79 1.01
C LYS A 288 -7.73 -17.24 0.49
N LEU A 289 -8.25 -16.19 1.13
CA LEU A 289 -9.48 -15.53 0.72
C LEU A 289 -9.34 -14.88 -0.67
N ILE A 290 -8.22 -14.19 -0.92
CA ILE A 290 -7.90 -13.61 -2.22
C ILE A 290 -7.79 -14.70 -3.29
N ILE A 291 -7.11 -15.80 -3.00
CA ILE A 291 -6.97 -16.94 -3.92
C ILE A 291 -8.35 -17.52 -4.25
N LEU A 292 -9.16 -17.83 -3.22
CA LEU A 292 -10.51 -18.38 -3.38
C LEU A 292 -11.35 -17.51 -4.31
N ARG A 293 -11.42 -16.21 -4.04
CA ARG A 293 -12.22 -15.26 -4.80
C ARG A 293 -11.72 -15.09 -6.24
N ASN A 294 -10.40 -15.10 -6.43
CA ASN A 294 -9.81 -15.05 -7.77
C ASN A 294 -10.07 -16.32 -8.60
N VAL A 295 -10.03 -17.50 -7.97
CA VAL A 295 -10.38 -18.77 -8.66
C VAL A 295 -11.82 -18.76 -9.15
N LEU A 296 -12.74 -18.20 -8.34
CA LEU A 296 -14.14 -18.04 -8.72
C LEU A 296 -14.33 -17.13 -9.94
N LEU A 297 -13.48 -16.11 -10.08
CA LEU A 297 -13.42 -15.24 -11.27
C LEU A 297 -12.70 -15.89 -12.47
N GLY A 298 -12.23 -17.12 -12.32
CA GLY A 298 -11.54 -17.84 -13.40
C GLY A 298 -10.08 -17.45 -13.60
N ILE A 299 -9.48 -16.72 -12.65
CA ILE A 299 -8.06 -16.35 -12.66
C ILE A 299 -7.23 -17.56 -12.22
N GLU A 300 -6.21 -17.92 -12.99
CA GLU A 300 -5.30 -19.02 -12.63
C GLU A 300 -4.38 -18.61 -11.47
N GLN A 301 -4.25 -19.49 -10.46
CA GLN A 301 -3.51 -19.25 -9.24
C GLN A 301 -2.41 -20.30 -9.03
N TYR A 302 -1.18 -19.86 -8.86
CA TYR A 302 -0.01 -20.68 -8.61
C TYR A 302 0.57 -20.32 -7.26
N VAL A 303 0.56 -21.24 -6.29
CA VAL A 303 0.95 -20.98 -4.91
C VAL A 303 2.18 -21.80 -4.56
N ILE A 304 3.22 -21.18 -4.04
CA ILE A 304 4.36 -21.85 -3.42
C ILE A 304 4.11 -21.85 -1.93
N ASP A 305 3.96 -23.06 -1.36
CA ASP A 305 3.52 -23.31 0.02
C ASP A 305 4.60 -24.04 0.81
N PRO A 306 5.50 -23.28 1.49
CA PRO A 306 6.55 -23.88 2.30
C PRO A 306 6.06 -24.42 3.65
N GLU A 307 4.93 -23.92 4.17
CA GLU A 307 4.44 -24.21 5.51
C GLU A 307 3.17 -25.09 5.53
N ARG A 308 2.71 -25.60 4.36
CA ARG A 308 1.48 -26.40 4.20
C ARG A 308 0.20 -25.68 4.64
N GLU A 309 0.14 -24.39 4.47
CA GLU A 309 -1.00 -23.60 4.90
C GLU A 309 -2.19 -23.63 3.93
N TYR A 310 -1.97 -23.91 2.62
CA TYR A 310 -2.99 -23.77 1.57
C TYR A 310 -3.71 -25.08 1.21
N GLN A 311 -3.46 -26.18 1.90
CA GLN A 311 -4.07 -27.49 1.59
C GLN A 311 -5.60 -27.52 1.75
N SER A 312 -6.15 -26.72 2.69
CA SER A 312 -7.60 -26.60 2.87
C SER A 312 -8.30 -26.10 1.59
N LEU A 313 -7.69 -25.14 0.88
CA LEU A 313 -8.21 -24.67 -0.39
C LEU A 313 -8.19 -25.75 -1.46
N ALA A 314 -7.15 -26.57 -1.48
CA ALA A 314 -6.99 -27.62 -2.47
C ALA A 314 -8.09 -28.67 -2.40
N LYS A 315 -8.56 -29.02 -1.22
CA LYS A 315 -9.62 -30.02 -1.02
C LYS A 315 -10.98 -29.57 -1.55
N ASN A 316 -11.26 -28.26 -1.45
CA ASN A 316 -12.57 -27.70 -1.71
C ASN A 316 -12.69 -27.03 -3.10
N LEU A 317 -11.56 -26.88 -3.81
CA LEU A 317 -11.50 -26.30 -5.14
C LEU A 317 -10.96 -27.31 -6.15
N ASP A 318 -11.28 -27.13 -7.44
CA ASP A 318 -10.69 -27.91 -8.54
C ASP A 318 -9.21 -27.54 -8.70
N SER A 319 -8.37 -28.19 -7.91
CA SER A 319 -6.95 -27.86 -7.75
C SER A 319 -6.04 -29.08 -7.89
N THR A 320 -4.75 -28.81 -7.97
CA THR A 320 -3.69 -29.83 -7.90
C THR A 320 -2.69 -29.42 -6.84
N VAL A 321 -2.39 -30.33 -5.90
CA VAL A 321 -1.28 -30.17 -4.94
C VAL A 321 -0.12 -31.01 -5.44
N ILE A 322 1.00 -30.33 -5.73
CA ILE A 322 2.23 -30.99 -6.17
C ILE A 322 3.18 -30.98 -4.98
N LYS A 323 3.32 -32.12 -4.34
CA LYS A 323 4.28 -32.30 -3.24
C LYS A 323 5.65 -32.61 -3.81
N LEU A 324 6.68 -31.97 -3.31
CA LEU A 324 8.08 -32.28 -3.63
C LEU A 324 8.81 -32.68 -2.36
N GLY A 325 9.34 -33.88 -2.32
CA GLY A 325 10.01 -34.39 -1.12
C GLY A 325 10.40 -35.87 -1.22
N PRO A 326 11.07 -36.41 -0.20
CA PRO A 326 11.54 -37.80 -0.20
C PRO A 326 10.43 -38.86 -0.33
N THR A 327 9.23 -38.55 0.15
CA THR A 327 8.08 -39.48 0.16
C THR A 327 7.15 -39.25 -1.02
N SER A 328 7.41 -38.26 -1.88
CA SER A 328 6.55 -37.88 -2.99
C SER A 328 6.84 -38.70 -4.24
N GLU A 329 5.78 -38.99 -5.00
CA GLU A 329 5.85 -39.57 -6.34
C GLU A 329 5.90 -38.49 -7.43
N ASN A 330 5.86 -37.22 -7.09
CA ASN A 330 5.99 -36.11 -8.04
C ASN A 330 7.46 -35.75 -8.24
N TYR A 331 7.85 -35.58 -9.48
CA TYR A 331 9.21 -35.26 -9.86
C TYR A 331 9.23 -34.08 -10.84
N ILE A 332 10.26 -33.26 -10.68
CA ILE A 332 10.52 -32.12 -11.57
C ILE A 332 11.97 -32.20 -12.02
N ASN A 333 12.19 -32.41 -13.31
CA ASN A 333 13.53 -32.42 -13.88
C ASN A 333 14.07 -31.00 -14.00
N VAL A 334 15.19 -30.76 -13.37
CA VAL A 334 15.87 -29.46 -13.39
C VAL A 334 16.26 -29.05 -14.82
N PHE A 335 16.57 -30.03 -15.69
CA PHE A 335 17.00 -29.81 -17.06
C PHE A 335 15.88 -29.72 -18.09
N ASP A 336 14.62 -29.82 -17.68
CA ASP A 336 13.52 -29.76 -18.64
C ASP A 336 13.45 -28.45 -19.41
N ILE A 337 13.40 -28.55 -20.74
CA ILE A 337 12.96 -27.49 -21.64
C ILE A 337 11.56 -27.84 -22.10
N ARG A 338 10.57 -27.00 -21.81
CA ARG A 338 9.17 -27.29 -22.13
C ARG A 338 8.73 -26.49 -23.34
N LYS A 339 7.92 -27.13 -24.23
CA LYS A 339 7.34 -26.45 -25.38
C LYS A 339 6.48 -25.25 -24.95
N GLU A 340 5.87 -25.36 -23.79
CA GLU A 340 5.00 -24.36 -23.20
C GLU A 340 5.77 -23.07 -22.83
N ASN A 341 7.10 -23.12 -22.73
CA ASN A 341 7.97 -22.00 -22.43
C ASN A 341 8.29 -21.13 -23.65
N ILE A 342 7.74 -21.50 -24.80
CA ILE A 342 8.14 -20.98 -26.11
C ILE A 342 7.17 -19.87 -26.52
N GLU A 343 7.52 -18.62 -26.32
CA GLU A 343 6.89 -17.52 -27.04
C GLU A 343 7.29 -17.61 -28.52
N GLU A 344 6.34 -17.40 -29.44
CA GLU A 344 6.52 -17.54 -30.89
C GLU A 344 7.71 -16.72 -31.46
N ASN A 345 8.26 -15.79 -30.69
CA ASN A 345 9.33 -14.87 -31.08
C ASN A 345 10.60 -14.97 -30.21
N GLU A 346 10.69 -15.85 -29.21
CA GLU A 346 11.91 -16.01 -28.42
C GLU A 346 12.78 -17.12 -29.03
N HIS A 347 13.88 -16.74 -29.67
CA HIS A 347 14.94 -17.67 -30.08
C HIS A 347 15.91 -17.86 -28.90
N GLY A 348 16.41 -19.07 -28.71
CA GLY A 348 17.47 -19.36 -27.74
C GLY A 348 16.99 -19.98 -26.42
N TYR A 349 16.14 -21.01 -26.52
CA TYR A 349 15.63 -21.75 -25.34
C TYR A 349 16.73 -22.33 -24.49
N LEU A 350 17.75 -22.93 -25.13
CA LEU A 350 18.90 -23.50 -24.42
C LEU A 350 19.67 -22.41 -23.64
N ALA A 351 19.91 -21.24 -24.24
CA ALA A 351 20.60 -20.15 -23.58
C ALA A 351 19.82 -19.65 -22.33
N THR A 352 18.50 -19.48 -22.47
CA THR A 352 17.62 -19.12 -21.35
C THR A 352 17.64 -20.18 -20.25
N LYS A 353 17.59 -21.47 -20.62
CA LYS A 353 17.65 -22.56 -19.65
C LYS A 353 18.99 -22.65 -18.94
N ILE A 354 20.10 -22.44 -19.64
CA ILE A 354 21.44 -22.39 -19.04
C ILE A 354 21.50 -21.34 -17.93
N GLY A 355 20.98 -20.13 -18.18
CA GLY A 355 20.96 -19.08 -17.16
C GLY A 355 20.16 -19.49 -15.90
N LYS A 356 19.03 -20.16 -16.06
CA LYS A 356 18.24 -20.71 -14.95
C LYS A 356 18.99 -21.84 -14.22
N LEU A 357 19.65 -22.73 -14.94
CA LEU A 357 20.45 -23.80 -14.36
C LEU A 357 21.63 -23.28 -13.55
N ILE A 358 22.31 -22.24 -14.03
CA ILE A 358 23.39 -21.57 -13.26
C ILE A 358 22.82 -21.01 -11.95
N GLY A 359 21.64 -20.39 -11.97
CA GLY A 359 20.96 -19.93 -10.74
C GLY A 359 20.68 -21.08 -9.77
N PHE A 360 20.16 -22.20 -10.26
CA PHE A 360 19.91 -23.41 -9.45
C PHE A 360 21.21 -24.00 -8.88
N PHE A 361 22.23 -24.12 -9.70
CA PHE A 361 23.54 -24.64 -9.24
C PHE A 361 24.23 -23.70 -8.25
N ASN A 362 24.03 -22.39 -8.36
CA ASN A 362 24.49 -21.44 -7.35
C ASN A 362 23.83 -21.69 -5.97
N LEU A 363 22.59 -22.17 -5.91
CA LEU A 363 21.97 -22.57 -4.64
C LEU A 363 22.65 -23.80 -4.04
N ILE A 364 23.10 -24.76 -4.87
CA ILE A 364 23.76 -26.02 -4.45
C ILE A 364 25.23 -25.77 -4.09
N PHE A 365 25.96 -25.06 -4.96
CA PHE A 365 27.39 -24.93 -4.86
C PHE A 365 27.85 -23.75 -4.01
N GLY A 366 26.96 -22.80 -3.76
CA GLY A 366 27.27 -21.51 -3.16
C GLY A 366 27.66 -20.49 -4.23
N GLU A 367 28.13 -19.33 -3.82
CA GLU A 367 28.51 -18.25 -4.74
C GLU A 367 29.65 -18.69 -5.65
N LEU A 368 29.42 -18.70 -6.96
CA LEU A 368 30.38 -19.13 -7.99
C LEU A 368 31.07 -17.91 -8.59
N ASN A 369 32.38 -18.01 -8.75
CA ASN A 369 33.13 -17.02 -9.51
C ASN A 369 32.93 -17.18 -11.03
N GLU A 370 33.39 -16.22 -11.84
CA GLU A 370 33.15 -16.22 -13.29
C GLU A 370 33.81 -17.40 -14.02
N GLU A 371 34.97 -17.89 -13.55
CA GLU A 371 35.63 -19.09 -14.12
C GLU A 371 34.77 -20.34 -13.85
N GLU A 372 34.23 -20.48 -12.66
CA GLU A 372 33.38 -21.58 -12.24
C GLU A 372 32.07 -21.62 -13.02
N LYS A 373 31.46 -20.43 -13.25
CA LYS A 373 30.26 -20.30 -14.08
C LYS A 373 30.55 -20.72 -15.52
N ALA A 374 31.66 -20.29 -16.09
CA ALA A 374 32.04 -20.66 -17.45
C ALA A 374 32.27 -22.18 -17.60
N ILE A 375 32.91 -22.82 -16.63
CA ILE A 375 33.09 -24.29 -16.60
C ILE A 375 31.72 -25.00 -16.50
N LEU A 376 30.82 -24.53 -15.63
CA LEU A 376 29.51 -25.09 -15.48
C LEU A 376 28.69 -24.94 -16.76
N GLU A 377 28.72 -23.79 -17.40
CA GLU A 377 28.03 -23.53 -18.68
C GLU A 377 28.51 -24.49 -19.77
N GLU A 378 29.84 -24.68 -19.89
CA GLU A 378 30.43 -25.65 -20.81
C GLU A 378 29.88 -27.06 -20.58
N LYS A 379 29.84 -27.52 -19.32
CA LYS A 379 29.33 -28.85 -18.96
C LYS A 379 27.84 -28.98 -19.19
N ILE A 380 27.06 -27.94 -18.89
CA ILE A 380 25.61 -27.92 -19.20
C ILE A 380 25.41 -28.07 -20.72
N ILE A 381 26.14 -27.33 -21.53
CA ILE A 381 26.06 -27.44 -23.01
C ILE A 381 26.43 -28.86 -23.44
N GLN A 382 27.47 -29.46 -22.84
CA GLN A 382 27.92 -30.81 -23.15
C GLN A 382 26.81 -31.84 -22.85
N VAL A 383 26.13 -31.78 -21.72
CA VAL A 383 25.08 -32.73 -21.38
C VAL A 383 23.89 -32.63 -22.33
N TYR A 384 23.50 -31.43 -22.76
CA TYR A 384 22.46 -31.25 -23.77
C TYR A 384 22.87 -31.77 -25.16
N LYS A 385 24.14 -31.59 -25.54
CA LYS A 385 24.67 -32.15 -26.80
C LYS A 385 24.58 -33.69 -26.84
N ILE A 386 24.81 -34.39 -25.74
CA ILE A 386 24.62 -35.85 -25.65
C ILE A 386 23.16 -36.24 -26.01
N LYS A 387 22.16 -35.44 -25.60
CA LYS A 387 20.77 -35.66 -25.97
C LYS A 387 20.40 -35.01 -27.32
N LYS A 388 21.40 -34.64 -28.15
CA LYS A 388 21.22 -34.00 -29.47
C LYS A 388 20.41 -32.71 -29.40
N ILE A 389 20.61 -31.90 -28.37
CA ILE A 389 20.03 -30.57 -28.18
C ILE A 389 21.18 -29.56 -28.25
N ASN A 390 20.98 -28.49 -29.02
CA ASN A 390 21.93 -27.40 -29.19
C ASN A 390 21.22 -26.04 -29.26
N PHE A 391 21.94 -24.95 -29.49
CA PHE A 391 21.37 -23.60 -29.55
C PHE A 391 20.40 -23.35 -30.72
N ASN A 392 20.32 -24.29 -31.69
CA ASN A 392 19.29 -24.23 -32.73
C ASN A 392 18.01 -24.86 -32.18
N ASP A 393 16.97 -24.08 -32.02
CA ASP A 393 15.69 -24.50 -31.45
C ASP A 393 15.04 -25.67 -32.22
N LYS A 394 15.36 -25.85 -33.52
CA LYS A 394 14.93 -27.04 -34.29
C LYS A 394 15.43 -28.35 -33.67
N SER A 395 16.51 -28.32 -32.89
CA SER A 395 17.02 -29.50 -32.18
C SER A 395 16.11 -30.01 -31.07
N LEU A 396 15.14 -29.22 -30.65
CA LEU A 396 14.11 -29.57 -29.67
C LEU A 396 12.94 -30.35 -30.30
N TYR A 397 12.95 -30.54 -31.62
CA TYR A 397 11.93 -31.27 -32.32
C TYR A 397 12.47 -32.61 -32.88
N ASN A 398 11.65 -33.66 -32.78
CA ASN A 398 11.95 -34.94 -33.35
C ASN A 398 11.75 -34.94 -34.89
N LYS A 399 12.23 -36.01 -35.58
CA LYS A 399 12.02 -36.19 -37.03
C LYS A 399 10.58 -35.98 -37.47
N ASN A 400 9.62 -36.31 -36.62
CA ASN A 400 8.19 -36.17 -36.87
C ASN A 400 7.65 -34.77 -36.56
N LYS A 401 8.50 -33.75 -36.39
CA LYS A 401 8.17 -32.36 -35.99
C LYS A 401 7.42 -32.25 -34.64
N LYS A 402 7.46 -33.30 -33.80
CA LYS A 402 6.93 -33.24 -32.43
C LYS A 402 8.04 -32.77 -31.50
N PHE A 403 7.67 -31.94 -30.53
CA PHE A 403 8.59 -31.49 -29.49
C PHE A 403 9.10 -32.67 -28.67
N LYS A 404 10.37 -32.67 -28.30
CA LYS A 404 10.98 -33.73 -27.48
C LYS A 404 10.23 -33.87 -26.15
N SER A 405 10.03 -35.11 -25.71
CA SER A 405 9.40 -35.41 -24.41
C SER A 405 10.34 -35.12 -23.24
N THR A 406 9.80 -35.11 -22.02
CA THR A 406 10.60 -35.00 -20.80
C THR A 406 11.64 -36.09 -20.69
N LYS A 407 11.39 -37.31 -21.21
CA LYS A 407 12.35 -38.45 -21.24
C LYS A 407 13.52 -38.21 -22.20
N ASP A 408 13.38 -37.31 -23.17
CA ASP A 408 14.44 -36.96 -24.11
C ASP A 408 15.37 -35.90 -23.57
N MET A 409 15.05 -35.31 -22.41
CA MET A 409 15.88 -34.30 -21.72
C MET A 409 16.94 -34.96 -20.84
N PRO A 410 18.10 -34.30 -20.58
CA PRO A 410 19.04 -34.81 -19.60
C PRO A 410 18.45 -34.75 -18.18
N ILE A 411 19.01 -35.56 -17.27
CA ILE A 411 18.72 -35.52 -15.84
C ILE A 411 20.01 -35.20 -15.06
N LEU A 412 19.91 -34.99 -13.75
CA LEU A 412 21.06 -34.66 -12.91
C LEU A 412 22.17 -35.73 -12.96
N GLU A 413 21.81 -37.02 -13.13
CA GLU A 413 22.77 -38.10 -13.27
C GLU A 413 23.56 -38.00 -14.57
N ASP A 414 22.92 -37.64 -15.69
CA ASP A 414 23.64 -37.41 -16.96
C ASP A 414 24.68 -36.29 -16.77
N PHE A 415 24.32 -35.22 -16.06
CA PHE A 415 25.24 -34.14 -15.75
C PHE A 415 26.38 -34.56 -14.79
N TYR A 416 26.03 -35.30 -13.71
CA TYR A 416 27.00 -35.82 -12.76
C TYR A 416 28.10 -36.69 -13.43
N ASN A 417 27.69 -37.49 -14.41
CA ASN A 417 28.57 -38.43 -15.11
C ASN A 417 29.63 -37.75 -16.01
N ILE A 418 29.38 -36.53 -16.47
CA ILE A 418 30.34 -35.77 -17.29
C ILE A 418 31.29 -34.92 -16.46
N LEU A 419 31.10 -34.79 -15.14
CA LEU A 419 31.97 -34.04 -14.24
C LEU A 419 33.19 -34.90 -13.81
N ASN A 420 34.12 -35.18 -14.72
CA ASN A 420 35.27 -36.05 -14.47
C ASN A 420 36.60 -35.32 -14.38
N ASP A 421 36.62 -34.00 -14.65
CA ASP A 421 37.85 -33.20 -14.64
C ASP A 421 38.18 -32.73 -13.21
N GLU A 422 39.46 -32.47 -12.92
CA GLU A 422 39.91 -31.96 -11.62
C GLU A 422 39.20 -30.67 -11.24
N LYS A 423 38.96 -29.78 -12.21
CA LYS A 423 38.23 -28.51 -12.02
C LYS A 423 36.75 -28.70 -11.62
N THR A 424 36.14 -29.84 -11.98
CA THR A 424 34.71 -30.13 -11.70
C THR A 424 34.50 -31.03 -10.48
N LYS A 425 35.58 -31.55 -9.87
CA LYS A 425 35.53 -32.47 -8.73
C LYS A 425 34.70 -31.93 -7.55
N LYS A 426 34.84 -30.65 -7.25
CA LYS A 426 34.07 -29.99 -6.18
C LYS A 426 32.54 -29.98 -6.46
N PHE A 427 32.14 -29.76 -7.70
CA PHE A 427 30.72 -29.79 -8.10
C PHE A 427 30.20 -31.22 -8.02
N LYS A 428 30.96 -32.19 -8.45
CA LYS A 428 30.61 -33.61 -8.38
C LYS A 428 30.34 -34.07 -6.95
N ILE A 429 31.17 -33.67 -5.99
CA ILE A 429 31.03 -34.01 -4.57
C ILE A 429 29.74 -33.42 -4.01
N LYS A 430 29.45 -32.14 -4.28
CA LYS A 430 28.23 -31.46 -3.80
C LYS A 430 26.94 -32.00 -4.45
N LEU A 431 27.00 -32.68 -5.58
CA LEU A 431 25.87 -33.34 -6.22
C LEU A 431 25.56 -34.74 -5.68
N ILE A 432 26.43 -35.35 -4.88
CA ILE A 432 26.22 -36.72 -4.33
C ILE A 432 24.84 -36.84 -3.63
N PRO A 433 24.42 -35.90 -2.77
CA PRO A 433 23.10 -35.97 -2.14
C PRO A 433 21.93 -36.04 -3.13
N PHE A 434 22.06 -35.40 -4.28
CA PHE A 434 21.05 -35.36 -5.34
C PHE A 434 21.03 -36.63 -6.23
N ILE A 435 22.11 -37.41 -6.26
CA ILE A 435 22.21 -38.61 -7.08
C ILE A 435 22.00 -39.88 -6.25
N LYS A 436 22.67 -39.99 -5.09
CA LYS A 436 22.69 -41.19 -4.26
C LYS A 436 22.19 -40.98 -2.84
N GLY A 437 21.82 -39.74 -2.48
CA GLY A 437 21.47 -39.37 -1.11
C GLY A 437 19.98 -39.01 -0.94
N SER A 438 19.70 -38.20 0.09
CA SER A 438 18.36 -37.82 0.53
C SER A 438 17.60 -36.97 -0.50
N LEU A 439 18.30 -36.35 -1.44
CA LEU A 439 17.71 -35.46 -2.45
C LEU A 439 17.60 -36.14 -3.85
N LYS A 440 17.70 -37.48 -3.91
CA LYS A 440 17.65 -38.22 -5.18
C LYS A 440 16.38 -38.03 -6.00
N PHE A 441 15.28 -37.58 -5.40
CA PHE A 441 14.04 -37.29 -6.09
C PHE A 441 14.15 -36.12 -7.08
N PHE A 442 15.17 -35.24 -6.98
CA PHE A 442 15.51 -34.28 -8.02
C PHE A 442 16.13 -34.91 -9.28
N ASN A 443 16.56 -36.16 -9.20
CA ASN A 443 17.20 -36.89 -10.31
C ASN A 443 16.19 -37.80 -11.03
N ASN A 444 15.09 -37.24 -11.48
CA ASN A 444 14.02 -37.95 -12.19
C ASN A 444 13.49 -37.11 -13.32
N TYR A 445 12.75 -37.76 -14.25
CA TYR A 445 11.98 -37.08 -15.30
C TYR A 445 10.71 -36.46 -14.73
N THR A 446 10.34 -35.27 -15.20
CA THR A 446 9.11 -34.62 -14.79
C THR A 446 7.88 -35.47 -15.14
N ASN A 447 7.01 -35.65 -14.16
CA ASN A 447 5.77 -36.44 -14.30
C ASN A 447 4.49 -35.67 -13.86
N ILE A 448 4.62 -34.34 -13.62
CA ILE A 448 3.52 -33.51 -13.14
C ILE A 448 2.76 -32.84 -14.29
N GLU A 449 1.46 -32.62 -14.07
CA GLU A 449 0.58 -31.89 -14.98
C GLU A 449 0.08 -30.58 -14.36
N LEU A 450 0.03 -29.51 -15.17
CA LEU A 450 -0.36 -28.17 -14.74
C LEU A 450 -1.68 -27.74 -15.42
N ASN A 451 -2.72 -28.57 -15.31
CA ASN A 451 -3.97 -28.37 -16.07
C ASN A 451 -5.09 -27.73 -15.28
N LYS A 452 -4.89 -27.48 -13.97
CA LYS A 452 -5.90 -26.90 -13.09
C LYS A 452 -5.71 -25.40 -12.90
N LYS A 453 -6.80 -24.71 -12.52
CA LYS A 453 -6.78 -23.27 -12.26
C LYS A 453 -6.07 -22.90 -10.96
N LEU A 454 -6.10 -23.78 -9.97
CA LEU A 454 -5.34 -23.62 -8.73
C LEU A 454 -4.30 -24.74 -8.63
N ILE A 455 -3.04 -24.36 -8.53
CA ILE A 455 -1.93 -25.29 -8.36
C ILE A 455 -1.13 -24.85 -7.14
N ILE A 456 -0.98 -25.77 -6.19
CA ILE A 456 -0.26 -25.56 -4.94
C ILE A 456 0.99 -26.42 -4.95
N ALA A 457 2.14 -25.80 -4.81
CA ALA A 457 3.45 -26.43 -4.70
C ALA A 457 3.83 -26.58 -3.23
N ASP A 458 3.68 -27.78 -2.68
CA ASP A 458 4.05 -28.13 -1.31
C ASP A 458 5.53 -28.56 -1.28
N VAL A 459 6.36 -27.78 -0.64
CA VAL A 459 7.80 -28.03 -0.48
C VAL A 459 8.22 -28.31 0.98
N TYR A 460 7.26 -28.48 1.88
CA TYR A 460 7.48 -28.65 3.31
C TYR A 460 8.41 -29.84 3.66
N GLU A 461 8.27 -30.97 2.96
CA GLU A 461 9.06 -32.19 3.23
C GLU A 461 10.55 -32.06 2.88
N LEU A 462 10.94 -31.00 2.17
CA LEU A 462 12.36 -30.74 1.87
C LEU A 462 13.16 -30.31 3.10
N GLY A 463 12.48 -29.83 4.15
CA GLY A 463 13.14 -29.23 5.32
C GLY A 463 13.75 -27.87 5.00
N GLU A 464 14.06 -27.12 6.05
CA GLU A 464 14.45 -25.70 5.94
C GLU A 464 15.63 -25.43 4.99
N GLU A 465 16.68 -26.25 5.09
CA GLU A 465 17.90 -26.07 4.30
C GLU A 465 17.70 -26.31 2.79
N ASN A 466 16.83 -27.25 2.43
CA ASN A 466 16.64 -27.69 1.05
C ASN A 466 15.42 -27.06 0.37
N MET A 467 14.53 -26.44 1.14
CA MET A 467 13.28 -25.85 0.67
C MET A 467 13.49 -24.85 -0.48
N LYS A 468 14.57 -24.07 -0.42
CA LYS A 468 14.96 -23.10 -1.45
C LYS A 468 15.15 -23.75 -2.84
N PHE A 469 15.61 -25.00 -2.92
CA PHE A 469 15.76 -25.71 -4.20
C PHE A 469 14.38 -25.99 -4.83
N GLY A 470 13.45 -26.51 -4.03
CA GLY A 470 12.08 -26.77 -4.48
C GLY A 470 11.34 -25.50 -4.85
N MET A 471 11.42 -24.48 -4.01
CA MET A 471 10.81 -23.18 -4.28
C MET A 471 11.31 -22.57 -5.60
N TYR A 472 12.62 -22.60 -5.84
CA TYR A 472 13.19 -22.09 -7.08
C TYR A 472 12.66 -22.83 -8.32
N LEU A 473 12.61 -24.18 -8.28
CA LEU A 473 12.10 -25.00 -9.38
C LEU A 473 10.61 -24.72 -9.65
N PHE A 474 9.81 -24.55 -8.62
CA PHE A 474 8.40 -24.22 -8.79
C PHE A 474 8.21 -22.78 -9.32
N VAL A 475 9.03 -21.81 -8.88
CA VAL A 475 9.00 -20.47 -9.47
C VAL A 475 9.33 -20.52 -10.96
N GLU A 476 10.37 -21.28 -11.34
CA GLU A 476 10.71 -21.48 -12.76
C GLU A 476 9.55 -22.10 -13.53
N LEU A 477 8.97 -23.17 -13.00
CA LEU A 477 7.86 -23.91 -13.59
C LEU A 477 6.62 -23.02 -13.80
N PHE A 478 6.21 -22.30 -12.76
CA PHE A 478 5.04 -21.42 -12.79
C PHE A 478 5.28 -20.19 -13.67
N TRP A 479 6.49 -19.65 -13.65
CA TRP A 479 6.86 -18.56 -14.54
C TRP A 479 6.74 -18.95 -16.00
N ASP A 480 7.20 -20.15 -16.36
CA ASP A 480 7.08 -20.66 -17.70
C ASP A 480 5.59 -20.83 -18.07
N LYS A 481 4.75 -21.37 -17.18
CA LYS A 481 3.31 -21.50 -17.39
C LYS A 481 2.60 -20.14 -17.56
N ILE A 482 3.00 -19.13 -16.79
CA ILE A 482 2.44 -17.77 -16.87
C ILE A 482 2.68 -17.16 -18.26
N LYS A 483 3.81 -17.43 -18.90
CA LYS A 483 4.15 -16.87 -20.21
C LYS A 483 3.31 -17.37 -21.38
N ILE A 484 2.63 -18.54 -21.26
CA ILE A 484 1.97 -19.23 -22.38
C ILE A 484 0.83 -18.42 -22.99
N ASN A 485 -0.04 -17.82 -22.20
CA ASN A 485 -1.23 -17.13 -22.70
C ASN A 485 -1.41 -15.77 -22.01
N ARG A 486 -1.15 -14.70 -22.74
CA ARG A 486 -1.23 -13.33 -22.22
C ARG A 486 -2.65 -12.83 -21.93
N LYS A 487 -3.67 -13.49 -22.51
CA LYS A 487 -5.08 -13.06 -22.36
C LYS A 487 -5.71 -13.55 -21.05
N ILE A 488 -5.18 -14.61 -20.45
CA ILE A 488 -5.69 -15.16 -19.21
C ILE A 488 -5.03 -14.44 -18.05
N LYS A 489 -5.83 -13.93 -17.11
CA LYS A 489 -5.33 -13.37 -15.85
C LYS A 489 -4.76 -14.49 -14.97
N LYS A 490 -3.59 -14.26 -14.38
CA LYS A 490 -2.87 -15.27 -13.57
C LYS A 490 -2.20 -14.61 -12.37
N ALA A 491 -1.97 -15.40 -11.30
CA ALA A 491 -1.17 -14.94 -10.17
C ALA A 491 -0.22 -16.02 -9.68
N ILE A 492 0.99 -15.61 -9.28
CA ILE A 492 1.93 -16.43 -8.54
C ILE A 492 2.10 -15.87 -7.12
N TYR A 493 1.90 -16.72 -6.12
CA TYR A 493 2.05 -16.42 -4.71
C TYR A 493 3.35 -17.04 -4.21
N LEU A 494 4.22 -16.20 -3.70
CA LEU A 494 5.51 -16.58 -3.14
C LEU A 494 5.42 -16.40 -1.62
N ASP A 495 4.99 -17.45 -0.93
CA ASP A 495 4.96 -17.42 0.52
C ASP A 495 6.36 -17.61 1.09
N GLU A 496 6.67 -16.91 2.17
CA GLU A 496 8.01 -16.79 2.75
C GLU A 496 9.11 -16.48 1.71
N ILE A 497 8.83 -15.44 0.88
CA ILE A 497 9.69 -15.04 -0.26
C ILE A 497 11.14 -14.75 0.16
N TRP A 498 11.38 -14.36 1.43
CA TRP A 498 12.71 -14.11 1.96
C TRP A 498 13.66 -15.30 1.77
N ARG A 499 13.14 -16.53 1.74
CA ARG A 499 13.94 -17.76 1.49
C ARG A 499 14.59 -17.77 0.10
N LEU A 500 14.03 -16.99 -0.86
CA LEU A 500 14.55 -16.86 -2.22
C LEU A 500 15.35 -15.58 -2.47
N ILE A 501 15.21 -14.57 -1.63
CA ILE A 501 15.85 -13.26 -1.83
C ILE A 501 16.60 -12.73 -0.60
N GLY A 502 16.56 -13.46 0.51
CA GLY A 502 17.25 -13.12 1.77
C GLY A 502 18.66 -13.73 1.85
N VAL A 503 19.21 -13.70 3.06
CA VAL A 503 20.60 -14.15 3.36
C VAL A 503 20.88 -15.59 2.92
N THR A 504 19.87 -16.46 2.98
CA THR A 504 20.02 -17.89 2.61
C THR A 504 20.02 -18.14 1.10
N SER A 505 19.80 -17.11 0.29
CA SER A 505 19.75 -17.18 -1.17
C SER A 505 21.02 -16.61 -1.81
N ASN A 506 20.99 -16.43 -3.11
CA ASN A 506 22.08 -15.82 -3.87
C ASN A 506 21.57 -14.74 -4.84
N LYS A 507 22.50 -13.92 -5.35
CA LYS A 507 22.17 -12.79 -6.23
C LYS A 507 21.48 -13.20 -7.53
N ASP A 508 21.80 -14.36 -8.10
CA ASP A 508 21.23 -14.80 -9.38
C ASP A 508 19.76 -15.20 -9.23
N VAL A 509 19.43 -15.89 -8.12
CA VAL A 509 18.03 -16.19 -7.77
C VAL A 509 17.25 -14.92 -7.48
N ALA A 510 17.81 -14.02 -6.68
CA ALA A 510 17.16 -12.73 -6.37
C ALA A 510 16.92 -11.89 -7.64
N LYS A 511 17.87 -11.86 -8.59
CA LYS A 511 17.70 -11.23 -9.92
C LYS A 511 16.58 -11.87 -10.72
N PHE A 512 16.45 -13.21 -10.68
CA PHE A 512 15.40 -13.92 -11.37
C PHE A 512 14.01 -13.56 -10.80
N ILE A 513 13.85 -13.59 -9.47
CA ILE A 513 12.61 -13.17 -8.80
C ILE A 513 12.27 -11.71 -9.13
N TYR A 514 13.25 -10.81 -9.01
CA TYR A 514 13.06 -9.40 -9.38
C TYR A 514 12.59 -9.25 -10.83
N LYS A 515 13.19 -9.97 -11.78
CA LYS A 515 12.79 -9.94 -13.18
C LYS A 515 11.33 -10.35 -13.34
N ILE A 516 10.84 -11.34 -12.58
CA ILE A 516 9.43 -11.75 -12.60
C ILE A 516 8.54 -10.58 -12.18
N PHE A 517 8.77 -9.95 -11.01
CA PHE A 517 7.99 -8.81 -10.54
C PHE A 517 7.94 -7.66 -11.54
N LYS A 518 9.07 -7.39 -12.21
CA LYS A 518 9.16 -6.32 -13.22
C LYS A 518 8.41 -6.61 -14.51
N THR A 519 8.33 -7.89 -14.93
CA THR A 519 7.90 -8.25 -16.28
C THR A 519 6.57 -9.00 -16.35
N ILE A 520 6.08 -9.59 -15.26
CA ILE A 520 4.90 -10.44 -15.22
C ILE A 520 3.63 -9.79 -15.78
N ARG A 521 3.52 -8.46 -15.61
CA ARG A 521 2.44 -7.65 -16.19
C ARG A 521 2.28 -7.85 -17.71
N LYS A 522 3.39 -8.01 -18.43
CA LYS A 522 3.38 -8.23 -19.90
C LYS A 522 2.68 -9.52 -20.31
N TYR A 523 2.54 -10.46 -19.38
CA TYR A 523 1.96 -11.78 -19.59
C TYR A 523 0.57 -11.94 -18.95
N GLY A 524 -0.08 -10.80 -18.59
CA GLY A 524 -1.38 -10.82 -17.90
C GLY A 524 -1.30 -11.36 -16.47
N GLY A 525 -0.09 -11.41 -15.91
CA GLY A 525 0.18 -11.99 -14.60
C GLY A 525 0.34 -10.98 -13.47
N SER A 526 0.30 -11.51 -12.26
CA SER A 526 0.55 -10.82 -11.00
C SER A 526 1.48 -11.65 -10.11
N SER A 527 2.44 -11.01 -9.46
CA SER A 527 3.26 -11.62 -8.41
C SER A 527 2.81 -11.12 -7.05
N VAL A 528 2.65 -12.03 -6.10
CA VAL A 528 2.30 -11.73 -4.72
C VAL A 528 3.44 -12.20 -3.82
N ALA A 529 4.10 -11.25 -3.16
CA ALA A 529 5.15 -11.51 -2.17
C ALA A 529 4.54 -11.53 -0.79
N ILE A 530 4.76 -12.60 -0.03
CA ILE A 530 4.25 -12.75 1.33
C ILE A 530 5.44 -13.04 2.23
N THR A 531 5.55 -12.31 3.34
CA THR A 531 6.62 -12.55 4.31
C THR A 531 6.25 -12.03 5.69
N GLN A 532 6.77 -12.69 6.70
CA GLN A 532 6.81 -12.22 8.08
C GLN A 532 8.17 -11.60 8.41
N ASP A 533 9.23 -12.02 7.73
CA ASP A 533 10.57 -11.51 7.94
C ASP A 533 10.90 -10.41 6.94
N ILE A 534 10.83 -9.17 7.44
CA ILE A 534 11.09 -7.97 6.65
C ILE A 534 12.58 -7.69 6.60
N SER A 535 13.31 -7.98 7.67
CA SER A 535 14.76 -7.75 7.74
C SER A 535 15.49 -8.57 6.70
N ASP A 536 15.12 -9.85 6.55
CA ASP A 536 15.70 -10.74 5.56
C ASP A 536 15.35 -10.34 4.12
N LEU A 537 14.15 -9.79 3.90
CA LEU A 537 13.76 -9.26 2.58
C LEU A 537 14.71 -8.16 2.09
N PHE A 538 15.28 -7.37 3.01
CA PHE A 538 16.19 -6.27 2.68
C PHE A 538 17.67 -6.59 2.94
N SER A 539 18.01 -7.82 3.29
CA SER A 539 19.37 -8.20 3.68
C SER A 539 20.35 -8.30 2.51
N LEU A 540 19.89 -8.76 1.34
CA LEU A 540 20.74 -9.02 0.19
C LEU A 540 20.97 -7.72 -0.62
N ASP A 541 22.23 -7.44 -0.95
CA ASP A 541 22.68 -6.33 -1.81
C ASP A 541 22.16 -4.96 -1.32
N ASN A 542 22.30 -4.69 -0.01
CA ASN A 542 21.81 -3.48 0.67
C ASN A 542 20.30 -3.21 0.44
N GLY A 543 19.50 -4.26 0.35
CA GLY A 543 18.06 -4.17 0.19
C GLY A 543 17.56 -3.87 -1.22
N ALA A 544 18.44 -3.86 -2.22
CA ALA A 544 18.09 -3.48 -3.59
C ALA A 544 16.95 -4.32 -4.18
N TYR A 545 16.95 -5.64 -3.93
CA TYR A 545 15.91 -6.54 -4.44
C TYR A 545 14.58 -6.36 -3.71
N GLY A 546 14.59 -6.27 -2.37
CA GLY A 546 13.39 -6.01 -1.56
C GLY A 546 12.75 -4.67 -1.93
N LYS A 547 13.55 -3.61 -2.02
CA LYS A 547 13.10 -2.28 -2.49
C LYS A 547 12.49 -2.35 -3.88
N SER A 548 13.09 -3.11 -4.78
CA SER A 548 12.58 -3.24 -6.14
C SER A 548 11.25 -4.00 -6.20
N ILE A 549 11.06 -5.03 -5.38
CA ILE A 549 9.79 -5.76 -5.25
C ILE A 549 8.70 -4.82 -4.73
N LEU A 550 8.98 -4.06 -3.66
CA LEU A 550 8.05 -3.05 -3.14
C LEU A 550 7.65 -2.02 -4.19
N ASN A 551 8.62 -1.48 -4.93
CA ASN A 551 8.37 -0.45 -5.94
C ASN A 551 7.63 -0.99 -7.18
N ASN A 552 7.74 -2.29 -7.46
CA ASN A 552 7.01 -2.96 -8.54
C ASN A 552 5.70 -3.62 -8.06
N SER A 553 5.20 -3.26 -6.88
CA SER A 553 3.93 -3.73 -6.34
C SER A 553 3.01 -2.53 -6.10
N SER A 554 1.91 -2.47 -6.86
CA SER A 554 0.91 -1.40 -6.73
C SER A 554 0.07 -1.54 -5.46
N ILE A 555 -0.05 -2.75 -4.94
CA ILE A 555 -0.80 -3.03 -3.71
C ILE A 555 0.18 -3.50 -2.63
N LYS A 556 0.10 -2.88 -1.46
CA LYS A 556 0.91 -3.24 -0.30
C LYS A 556 0.01 -3.35 0.92
N THR A 557 -0.05 -4.52 1.52
CA THR A 557 -0.89 -4.79 2.70
C THR A 557 0.00 -5.05 3.91
N PHE A 558 -0.21 -4.26 4.94
CA PHE A 558 0.50 -4.33 6.21
C PHE A 558 -0.46 -4.77 7.30
N PHE A 559 -0.27 -5.98 7.79
CA PHE A 559 -0.87 -6.43 9.05
C PHE A 559 -0.04 -5.91 10.23
N SER A 560 -0.41 -6.29 11.46
CA SER A 560 0.37 -5.90 12.64
C SER A 560 1.85 -6.26 12.49
N LEU A 561 2.72 -5.30 12.78
CA LEU A 561 4.17 -5.38 12.67
C LEU A 561 4.84 -4.82 13.92
N GLU A 562 6.04 -5.30 14.22
CA GLU A 562 6.89 -4.74 15.25
C GLU A 562 7.53 -3.42 14.80
N GLU A 563 7.89 -2.58 15.76
CA GLU A 563 8.38 -1.23 15.53
C GLU A 563 9.63 -1.16 14.64
N GLU A 564 10.54 -2.11 14.79
CA GLU A 564 11.77 -2.18 13.97
C GLU A 564 11.44 -2.44 12.50
N ASN A 565 10.51 -3.36 12.24
CA ASN A 565 10.04 -3.68 10.90
C ASN A 565 9.28 -2.50 10.27
N ILE A 566 8.50 -1.76 11.06
CA ILE A 566 7.81 -0.55 10.59
C ILE A 566 8.83 0.53 10.22
N LYS A 567 9.86 0.76 11.05
CA LYS A 567 10.93 1.71 10.76
C LYS A 567 11.68 1.35 9.47
N LEU A 568 11.98 0.07 9.27
CA LEU A 568 12.65 -0.41 8.05
C LEU A 568 11.78 -0.18 6.81
N LEU A 569 10.50 -0.54 6.85
CA LEU A 569 9.56 -0.33 5.74
C LEU A 569 9.33 1.15 5.44
N SER A 570 9.31 2.02 6.45
CA SER A 570 9.10 3.45 6.26
C SER A 570 10.23 4.14 5.49
N GLN A 571 11.42 3.52 5.41
CA GLN A 571 12.51 4.01 4.56
C GLN A 571 12.23 3.81 3.06
N TYR A 572 11.34 2.87 2.71
CA TYR A 572 11.06 2.47 1.34
C TYR A 572 9.60 2.67 0.91
N SER A 573 8.72 3.00 1.86
CA SER A 573 7.29 3.24 1.64
C SER A 573 6.88 4.52 2.37
N ASN A 574 5.99 5.31 1.77
CA ASN A 574 5.49 6.56 2.37
C ASN A 574 4.49 6.26 3.50
N ILE A 575 4.98 5.72 4.62
CA ILE A 575 4.17 5.44 5.81
C ILE A 575 4.27 6.66 6.73
N SER A 576 3.14 7.29 7.04
CA SER A 576 3.05 8.43 7.96
C SER A 576 3.26 8.01 9.41
N GLU A 577 3.59 8.94 10.28
CA GLU A 577 3.74 8.66 11.72
C GLU A 577 2.45 8.09 12.33
N LYS A 578 1.29 8.60 11.91
CA LYS A 578 -0.01 8.06 12.34
C LYS A 578 -0.19 6.61 11.89
N GLU A 579 0.10 6.31 10.63
CA GLU A 579 0.00 4.95 10.09
C GLU A 579 0.97 3.98 10.75
N LYS A 580 2.16 4.41 11.17
CA LYS A 580 3.08 3.59 11.97
C LYS A 580 2.45 3.14 13.27
N ILE A 581 1.78 4.06 13.97
CA ILE A 581 1.05 3.76 15.21
C ILE A 581 -0.13 2.83 14.92
N GLU A 582 -0.87 3.07 13.85
CA GLU A 582 -1.98 2.24 13.41
C GLU A 582 -1.52 0.81 13.11
N ILE A 583 -0.48 0.61 12.28
CA ILE A 583 0.09 -0.71 11.96
C ILE A 583 0.48 -1.48 13.22
N LYS A 584 1.09 -0.81 14.20
CA LYS A 584 1.48 -1.42 15.47
C LYS A 584 0.27 -1.89 16.30
N SER A 585 -0.86 -1.19 16.19
CA SER A 585 -2.07 -1.43 16.99
C SER A 585 -3.10 -2.34 16.32
N LEU A 586 -2.88 -2.76 15.06
CA LEU A 586 -3.79 -3.61 14.31
C LEU A 586 -4.03 -4.95 15.03
N ARG A 587 -5.29 -5.37 15.05
CA ARG A 587 -5.69 -6.67 15.55
C ARG A 587 -5.63 -7.72 14.44
N ARG A 588 -5.75 -8.99 14.85
CA ARG A 588 -5.81 -10.09 13.88
C ARG A 588 -6.94 -9.89 12.86
N GLY A 589 -6.57 -9.92 11.57
CA GLY A 589 -7.50 -9.71 10.46
C GLY A 589 -7.75 -8.24 10.11
N GLU A 590 -7.08 -7.31 10.77
CA GLU A 590 -7.06 -5.89 10.39
C GLU A 590 -5.75 -5.59 9.66
N CYS A 591 -5.80 -4.76 8.62
CA CYS A 591 -4.63 -4.38 7.85
C CYS A 591 -4.74 -2.96 7.31
N LEU A 592 -3.60 -2.30 7.13
CA LEU A 592 -3.46 -1.09 6.35
C LEU A 592 -3.05 -1.50 4.93
N THR A 593 -3.82 -1.11 3.93
CA THR A 593 -3.53 -1.45 2.53
C THR A 593 -3.33 -0.18 1.72
N PHE A 594 -2.20 -0.12 1.04
CA PHE A 594 -1.91 0.89 0.03
C PHE A 594 -2.35 0.35 -1.33
N VAL A 595 -3.21 1.09 -2.00
CA VAL A 595 -3.75 0.75 -3.31
C VAL A 595 -3.44 1.91 -4.26
N GLY A 596 -2.33 1.82 -4.98
CA GLY A 596 -1.77 2.97 -5.68
C GLY A 596 -1.32 4.06 -4.70
N ASP A 597 -1.96 5.23 -4.78
CA ASP A 597 -1.68 6.37 -3.90
C ASP A 597 -2.68 6.48 -2.72
N GLU A 598 -3.69 5.60 -2.66
CA GLU A 598 -4.68 5.59 -1.59
C GLU A 598 -4.29 4.61 -0.48
N HIS A 599 -4.45 5.05 0.77
CA HIS A 599 -4.18 4.26 1.97
C HIS A 599 -5.50 4.01 2.71
N ILE A 600 -5.80 2.75 2.99
CA ILE A 600 -7.08 2.37 3.58
C ILE A 600 -6.88 1.30 4.66
N LEU A 601 -7.51 1.51 5.82
CA LEU A 601 -7.59 0.51 6.88
C LEU A 601 -8.75 -0.44 6.60
N ILE A 602 -8.46 -1.72 6.50
CA ILE A 602 -9.41 -2.76 6.11
C ILE A 602 -9.51 -3.79 7.24
N LYS A 603 -10.72 -4.13 7.60
CA LYS A 603 -11.02 -5.34 8.36
C LYS A 603 -11.38 -6.45 7.37
N ILE A 604 -10.52 -7.45 7.25
CA ILE A 604 -10.74 -8.59 6.37
C ILE A 604 -12.03 -9.30 6.79
N ASN A 605 -12.94 -9.47 5.86
CA ASN A 605 -14.22 -10.10 6.11
C ASN A 605 -14.48 -11.25 5.14
N ALA A 606 -14.96 -12.36 5.67
CA ALA A 606 -15.29 -13.57 4.93
C ALA A 606 -16.65 -14.10 5.39
N SER A 607 -17.44 -14.61 4.46
CA SER A 607 -18.68 -15.32 4.76
C SER A 607 -18.39 -16.62 5.53
N ASP A 608 -19.39 -17.14 6.23
CA ASP A 608 -19.24 -18.41 6.96
C ASP A 608 -18.94 -19.60 6.05
N PHE A 609 -19.39 -19.53 4.79
CA PHE A 609 -19.06 -20.52 3.78
C PHE A 609 -17.56 -20.45 3.40
N GLU A 610 -17.03 -19.25 3.14
CA GLU A 610 -15.61 -19.04 2.85
C GLU A 610 -14.72 -19.46 4.02
N LYS A 611 -15.11 -19.12 5.26
CA LYS A 611 -14.39 -19.55 6.47
C LYS A 611 -14.28 -21.07 6.56
N LYS A 612 -15.37 -21.79 6.29
CA LYS A 612 -15.33 -23.27 6.28
C LYS A 612 -14.30 -23.80 5.28
N ILE A 613 -14.27 -23.25 4.05
CA ILE A 613 -13.31 -23.67 3.02
C ILE A 613 -11.87 -23.37 3.45
N ILE A 614 -11.64 -22.21 4.08
CA ILE A 614 -10.29 -21.73 4.44
C ILE A 614 -9.75 -22.41 5.70
N GLU A 615 -10.60 -22.64 6.71
CA GLU A 615 -10.20 -23.08 8.06
C GLU A 615 -10.35 -24.60 8.28
N GLU A 616 -10.93 -25.33 7.33
CA GLU A 616 -11.11 -26.78 7.45
C GLU A 616 -9.74 -27.46 7.68
N LYS A 617 -9.47 -27.76 8.96
CA LYS A 617 -8.24 -28.46 9.35
C LYS A 617 -8.25 -29.89 8.82
N ASN A 618 -7.10 -30.40 8.44
CA ASN A 618 -6.90 -31.83 8.24
C ASN A 618 -7.20 -32.56 9.55
N ASN A 619 -8.36 -33.18 9.70
CA ASN A 619 -8.57 -34.24 10.67
C ASN A 619 -7.84 -35.50 10.20
#